data_35e1cefb9ed95acd4d86b1a2f24c282c
#
_entry.id   35e1cefb9ed95acd4d86b1a2f24c282c
#
_cell.length_a   1.000
_cell.length_b   1.000
_cell.length_c   1.000
_cell.angle_alpha   90.00
_cell.angle_beta   90.00
_cell.angle_gamma   90.00
#
_symmetry.space_group_name_H-M   'P 1'
#
loop_
_entity.id
_entity.type
_entity.pdbx_description
1 polymer ?
#
loop_
_entity_poly.entity_id
_entity_poly.type
_entity_poly.pdbx_seq_one_letter_code
_entity_poly.pdbx_strand_id
1 'polypeptide(L)'
;MKRNKTPRKIVLSLYQRFALLMILAGILPMLILSTFIANHMVENYRIAIEDEYRQATGYISNSLQTLLGSYNTILKLPYSYDMPTGEISASQSFDNFRQMLNRENGNGQFSSSLEDDMNIFLKYVANVDSNICAVHFVGRDSSNLLLDFHYSNYSTYFREITQFLEQIRYDSLDQASNELILIPPHSFSYFGHSNETVVTLARNYFDLRGEVGTRTYVGTLFLDIRIQRLSALIQTAHLHQDGSVYIVNGQGECFYSPESEYIGQNIAALFMEAHGDPNNMVVTASVKPYDLQVVEILDTRTVFERIWVLQRMMYVILLVSALLILFGSVYLSRRLVNPIHEMIRQMGAIEHGNFDIQLQVQSEDEIGILSRRFNQMSQELKTYINQSYLAKIKQTEAELTALRSQIYPHFLYNTLEVIRMTA
;
A
#
# COMPACT_ATOMS: atom_id res chain seq x y z
N MET A 1 53.40 11.04 -43.39
CA MET A 1 53.44 9.68 -42.81
C MET A 1 52.68 9.66 -41.48
N LYS A 2 51.40 9.28 -41.50
CA LYS A 2 50.59 9.15 -40.29
C LYS A 2 50.81 7.75 -39.72
N ARG A 3 51.41 7.64 -38.56
CA ARG A 3 51.54 6.38 -37.80
C ARG A 3 50.15 6.00 -37.28
N ASN A 4 49.57 4.96 -37.85
CA ASN A 4 48.40 4.28 -37.31
C ASN A 4 48.78 3.65 -35.96
N LYS A 5 48.31 4.28 -34.84
CA LYS A 5 48.35 3.64 -33.52
C LYS A 5 47.23 2.61 -33.49
N THR A 6 47.56 1.34 -33.68
CA THR A 6 46.63 0.23 -33.35
C THR A 6 46.20 0.36 -31.88
N PRO A 7 44.88 0.24 -31.55
CA PRO A 7 44.45 0.30 -30.19
C PRO A 7 45.07 -0.85 -29.39
N ARG A 8 45.81 -0.53 -28.33
CA ARG A 8 46.29 -1.53 -27.37
C ARG A 8 45.08 -2.28 -26.85
N LYS A 9 44.90 -3.53 -27.19
CA LYS A 9 43.94 -4.42 -26.53
C LYS A 9 44.31 -4.44 -25.06
N ILE A 10 43.39 -3.90 -24.21
CA ILE A 10 43.52 -3.97 -22.77
C ILE A 10 43.32 -5.44 -22.39
N VAL A 11 44.41 -6.15 -22.21
CA VAL A 11 44.39 -7.56 -21.75
C VAL A 11 44.25 -7.49 -20.23
N LEU A 12 43.02 -7.64 -19.75
CA LEU A 12 42.74 -7.74 -18.33
C LEU A 12 43.50 -8.92 -17.72
N SER A 13 44.15 -8.70 -16.57
CA SER A 13 44.80 -9.78 -15.82
C SER A 13 43.79 -10.83 -15.39
N LEU A 14 44.25 -12.06 -15.12
CA LEU A 14 43.38 -13.15 -14.64
C LEU A 14 42.60 -12.73 -13.40
N TYR A 15 43.20 -11.97 -12.49
CA TYR A 15 42.61 -11.36 -11.32
C TYR A 15 41.43 -10.44 -11.68
N GLN A 16 41.65 -9.50 -12.62
CA GLN A 16 40.63 -8.56 -13.05
C GLN A 16 39.46 -9.25 -13.74
N ARG A 17 39.73 -10.27 -14.56
CA ARG A 17 38.66 -11.07 -15.20
C ARG A 17 37.82 -11.83 -14.19
N PHE A 18 38.47 -12.45 -13.20
CA PHE A 18 37.80 -13.20 -12.16
C PHE A 18 36.96 -12.28 -11.28
N ALA A 19 37.49 -11.13 -10.83
CA ALA A 19 36.76 -10.13 -10.06
C ALA A 19 35.56 -9.59 -10.84
N LEU A 20 35.74 -9.28 -12.13
CA LEU A 20 34.68 -8.76 -12.99
C LEU A 20 33.58 -9.81 -13.21
N LEU A 21 33.90 -11.06 -13.38
CA LEU A 21 32.94 -12.16 -13.50
C LEU A 21 32.12 -12.32 -12.20
N MET A 22 32.80 -12.26 -11.04
CA MET A 22 32.12 -12.33 -9.74
C MET A 22 31.16 -11.15 -9.49
N ILE A 23 31.57 -9.93 -9.86
CA ILE A 23 30.73 -8.73 -9.77
C ILE A 23 29.55 -8.86 -10.73
N LEU A 24 29.80 -9.28 -11.97
CA LEU A 24 28.76 -9.37 -12.99
C LEU A 24 27.76 -10.50 -12.71
N ALA A 25 28.24 -11.64 -12.21
CA ALA A 25 27.39 -12.77 -11.85
C ALA A 25 26.63 -12.60 -10.51
N GLY A 26 27.19 -11.82 -9.56
CA GLY A 26 26.60 -11.63 -8.24
C GLY A 26 25.82 -10.33 -8.12
N ILE A 27 26.43 -9.19 -8.41
CA ILE A 27 25.82 -7.88 -8.14
C ILE A 27 24.79 -7.52 -9.21
N LEU A 28 25.04 -7.80 -10.49
CA LEU A 28 24.14 -7.38 -11.58
C LEU A 28 22.75 -8.04 -11.49
N PRO A 29 22.62 -9.37 -11.36
CA PRO A 29 21.30 -10.00 -11.18
C PRO A 29 20.57 -9.51 -9.92
N MET A 30 21.32 -9.26 -8.84
CA MET A 30 20.77 -8.77 -7.59
C MET A 30 20.24 -7.34 -7.71
N LEU A 31 20.93 -6.46 -8.44
CA LEU A 31 20.47 -5.12 -8.75
C LEU A 31 19.18 -5.15 -9.61
N ILE A 32 19.18 -5.97 -10.66
CA ILE A 32 18.00 -6.11 -11.54
C ILE A 32 16.81 -6.62 -10.74
N LEU A 33 16.99 -7.69 -9.96
CA LEU A 33 15.93 -8.29 -9.15
C LEU A 33 15.41 -7.31 -8.09
N SER A 34 16.32 -6.61 -7.39
CA SER A 34 15.96 -5.61 -6.39
C SER A 34 15.15 -4.46 -6.98
N THR A 35 15.54 -3.94 -8.13
CA THR A 35 14.81 -2.85 -8.81
C THR A 35 13.45 -3.32 -9.30
N PHE A 36 13.38 -4.53 -9.84
CA PHE A 36 12.13 -5.15 -10.28
C PHE A 36 11.16 -5.35 -9.11
N ILE A 37 11.63 -5.93 -8.00
CA ILE A 37 10.81 -6.14 -6.79
C ILE A 37 10.36 -4.80 -6.21
N ALA A 38 11.24 -3.79 -6.13
CA ALA A 38 10.89 -2.47 -5.60
C ALA A 38 9.76 -1.83 -6.39
N ASN A 39 9.84 -1.80 -7.71
CA ASN A 39 8.82 -1.20 -8.56
C ASN A 39 7.51 -1.99 -8.51
N HIS A 40 7.59 -3.32 -8.55
CA HIS A 40 6.41 -4.17 -8.49
C HIS A 40 5.70 -4.12 -7.12
N MET A 41 6.45 -3.99 -6.04
CA MET A 41 5.92 -3.85 -4.69
C MET A 41 5.13 -2.56 -4.53
N VAL A 42 5.64 -1.43 -5.05
CA VAL A 42 4.93 -0.13 -4.97
C VAL A 42 3.59 -0.20 -5.69
N GLU A 43 3.58 -0.74 -6.91
CA GLU A 43 2.35 -0.83 -7.71
C GLU A 43 1.32 -1.77 -7.09
N ASN A 44 1.74 -2.96 -6.68
CA ASN A 44 0.83 -3.92 -6.02
C ASN A 44 0.28 -3.37 -4.70
N TYR A 45 1.09 -2.66 -3.94
CA TYR A 45 0.65 -2.08 -2.68
C TYR A 45 -0.37 -0.95 -2.91
N ARG A 46 -0.17 -0.13 -3.94
CA ARG A 46 -1.12 0.90 -4.34
C ARG A 46 -2.48 0.30 -4.69
N ILE A 47 -2.49 -0.74 -5.53
CA ILE A 47 -3.72 -1.44 -5.93
C ILE A 47 -4.40 -2.06 -4.70
N ALA A 48 -3.63 -2.73 -3.84
CA ALA A 48 -4.18 -3.37 -2.65
C ALA A 48 -4.82 -2.36 -1.68
N ILE A 49 -4.19 -1.21 -1.48
CA ILE A 49 -4.75 -0.13 -0.67
C ILE A 49 -6.02 0.44 -1.30
N GLU A 50 -5.99 0.73 -2.61
CA GLU A 50 -7.18 1.23 -3.30
C GLU A 50 -8.37 0.28 -3.14
N ASP A 51 -8.14 -1.02 -3.31
CA ASP A 51 -9.17 -2.05 -3.14
C ASP A 51 -9.67 -2.13 -1.69
N GLU A 52 -8.79 -2.03 -0.71
CA GLU A 52 -9.15 -2.05 0.71
C GLU A 52 -10.04 -0.87 1.09
N TYR A 53 -9.65 0.35 0.70
CA TYR A 53 -10.46 1.54 0.95
C TYR A 53 -11.76 1.55 0.16
N ARG A 54 -11.76 1.04 -1.06
CA ARG A 54 -12.98 0.85 -1.85
C ARG A 54 -13.97 -0.11 -1.16
N GLN A 55 -13.48 -1.17 -0.55
CA GLN A 55 -14.30 -2.11 0.22
C GLN A 55 -14.84 -1.44 1.50
N ALA A 56 -13.99 -0.71 2.25
CA ALA A 56 -14.40 0.01 3.45
C ALA A 56 -15.46 1.08 3.15
N THR A 57 -15.23 1.91 2.14
CA THR A 57 -16.18 2.94 1.68
C THR A 57 -17.49 2.30 1.21
N GLY A 58 -17.41 1.17 0.50
CA GLY A 58 -18.59 0.38 0.09
C GLY A 58 -19.36 -0.19 1.28
N TYR A 59 -18.67 -0.66 2.30
CA TYR A 59 -19.31 -1.14 3.54
C TYR A 59 -20.05 0.00 4.27
N ILE A 60 -19.43 1.18 4.39
CA ILE A 60 -20.07 2.37 4.98
C ILE A 60 -21.34 2.74 4.20
N SER A 61 -21.23 2.77 2.85
CA SER A 61 -22.36 3.07 1.97
C SER A 61 -23.52 2.08 2.17
N ASN A 62 -23.25 0.78 2.20
CA ASN A 62 -24.26 -0.26 2.38
C ASN A 62 -24.88 -0.19 3.79
N SER A 63 -24.09 0.10 4.82
CA SER A 63 -24.57 0.24 6.19
C SER A 63 -25.47 1.47 6.33
N LEU A 64 -25.10 2.58 5.70
CA LEU A 64 -25.91 3.80 5.66
C LEU A 64 -27.20 3.56 4.88
N GLN A 65 -27.13 2.88 3.74
CA GLN A 65 -28.32 2.48 2.97
C GLN A 65 -29.29 1.65 3.83
N THR A 66 -28.77 0.68 4.58
CA THR A 66 -29.56 -0.18 5.46
C THR A 66 -30.21 0.63 6.59
N LEU A 67 -29.44 1.54 7.20
CA LEU A 67 -29.93 2.43 8.25
C LEU A 67 -31.08 3.31 7.74
N LEU A 68 -30.86 4.02 6.64
CA LEU A 68 -31.88 4.89 6.02
C LEU A 68 -33.09 4.09 5.54
N GLY A 69 -32.86 2.89 5.01
CA GLY A 69 -33.91 1.96 4.60
C GLY A 69 -34.79 1.51 5.77
N SER A 70 -34.20 1.27 6.94
CA SER A 70 -34.94 0.93 8.15
C SER A 70 -35.86 2.08 8.63
N TYR A 71 -35.33 3.29 8.68
CA TYR A 71 -36.14 4.47 9.02
C TYR A 71 -37.24 4.73 7.98
N ASN A 72 -36.92 4.60 6.70
CA ASN A 72 -37.92 4.75 5.63
C ASN A 72 -39.06 3.71 5.76
N THR A 73 -38.74 2.48 6.17
CA THR A 73 -39.72 1.42 6.42
C THR A 73 -40.62 1.79 7.60
N ILE A 74 -40.07 2.27 8.71
CA ILE A 74 -40.81 2.74 9.87
C ILE A 74 -41.75 3.89 9.49
N LEU A 75 -41.22 4.86 8.74
CA LEU A 75 -42.03 6.01 8.30
C LEU A 75 -43.11 5.60 7.27
N LYS A 76 -43.07 4.43 6.67
CA LYS A 76 -44.12 3.87 5.80
C LYS A 76 -45.21 3.10 6.55
N LEU A 77 -44.99 2.79 7.82
CA LEU A 77 -45.94 1.98 8.58
C LEU A 77 -47.39 2.46 8.50
N PRO A 78 -47.73 3.78 8.55
CA PRO A 78 -49.09 4.23 8.38
C PRO A 78 -49.80 3.79 7.10
N TYR A 79 -49.04 3.40 6.07
CA TYR A 79 -49.57 2.90 4.80
C TYR A 79 -49.63 1.37 4.72
N SER A 80 -49.04 0.63 5.68
CA SER A 80 -49.03 -0.83 5.62
C SER A 80 -50.30 -1.43 6.23
N TYR A 81 -50.88 -2.43 5.54
CA TYR A 81 -52.16 -3.04 5.89
C TYR A 81 -52.05 -4.13 6.97
N ASP A 82 -50.91 -4.78 7.07
CA ASP A 82 -50.71 -5.93 7.97
C ASP A 82 -49.51 -5.69 8.89
N MET A 83 -49.83 -5.24 10.12
CA MET A 83 -48.84 -5.35 11.19
C MET A 83 -49.19 -6.57 12.05
N PRO A 84 -48.33 -7.60 12.10
CA PRO A 84 -48.43 -8.66 13.10
C PRO A 84 -47.87 -8.14 14.45
N THR A 85 -48.44 -7.10 14.98
CA THR A 85 -48.11 -6.63 16.32
C THR A 85 -49.12 -7.19 17.29
N GLY A 86 -48.65 -8.07 18.17
CA GLY A 86 -49.46 -8.63 19.25
C GLY A 86 -49.92 -7.63 20.32
N GLU A 87 -49.73 -6.32 20.09
CA GLU A 87 -50.22 -5.22 20.92
C GLU A 87 -51.33 -4.47 20.19
N ILE A 88 -52.54 -4.70 20.62
CA ILE A 88 -53.77 -4.11 20.09
C ILE A 88 -53.73 -2.57 20.04
N SER A 89 -52.96 -1.91 20.92
CA SER A 89 -52.82 -0.47 20.98
C SER A 89 -52.06 0.15 19.81
N ALA A 90 -51.03 -0.53 19.27
CA ALA A 90 -50.22 -0.01 18.16
C ALA A 90 -50.99 -0.04 16.83
N SER A 91 -51.71 -1.14 16.55
CA SER A 91 -52.51 -1.26 15.32
C SER A 91 -53.62 -0.22 15.24
N GLN A 92 -54.27 0.06 16.38
CA GLN A 92 -55.34 1.05 16.47
C GLN A 92 -54.82 2.47 16.28
N SER A 93 -53.63 2.78 16.78
CA SER A 93 -52.97 4.09 16.56
C SER A 93 -52.62 4.34 15.10
N PHE A 94 -52.15 3.30 14.38
CA PHE A 94 -51.92 3.41 12.96
C PHE A 94 -53.21 3.59 12.15
N ASP A 95 -54.26 2.92 12.50
CA ASP A 95 -55.58 3.10 11.88
C ASP A 95 -56.14 4.52 12.13
N ASN A 96 -55.92 5.07 13.28
CA ASN A 96 -56.34 6.41 13.65
C ASN A 96 -55.52 7.50 12.96
N PHE A 97 -54.20 7.31 12.86
CA PHE A 97 -53.32 8.17 12.03
C PHE A 97 -53.76 8.16 10.59
N ARG A 98 -54.08 6.99 10.07
CA ARG A 98 -54.61 6.81 8.72
C ARG A 98 -55.97 7.44 8.55
N GLN A 99 -56.87 7.38 9.55
CA GLN A 99 -58.13 8.07 9.54
C GLN A 99 -57.97 9.60 9.60
N MET A 100 -56.94 10.10 10.30
CA MET A 100 -56.57 11.51 10.31
C MET A 100 -56.11 11.98 8.93
N LEU A 101 -55.16 11.26 8.30
CA LEU A 101 -54.72 11.53 6.94
C LEU A 101 -55.91 11.58 5.95
N ASN A 102 -57.00 10.92 6.30
CA ASN A 102 -58.19 10.75 5.51
C ASN A 102 -59.33 11.74 5.83
N ARG A 103 -59.26 12.51 6.93
CA ARG A 103 -60.36 13.36 7.39
C ARG A 103 -60.23 14.87 7.12
N GLU A 104 -59.20 15.31 6.42
CA GLU A 104 -58.90 16.74 6.22
C GLU A 104 -59.94 17.53 5.38
N ASN A 105 -61.15 17.01 5.17
CA ASN A 105 -62.17 17.67 4.33
C ASN A 105 -63.18 18.50 5.15
N GLY A 106 -62.91 18.91 6.39
CA GLY A 106 -63.84 19.73 7.10
C GLY A 106 -63.29 20.28 8.43
N ASN A 107 -63.15 21.58 8.47
CA ASN A 107 -62.90 22.42 9.66
C ASN A 107 -61.81 21.89 10.62
N GLY A 108 -60.61 22.37 10.47
CA GLY A 108 -59.34 22.17 11.15
C GLY A 108 -59.27 22.02 12.68
N GLN A 109 -60.23 21.38 13.32
CA GLN A 109 -60.19 20.99 14.73
C GLN A 109 -60.13 19.46 14.82
N PHE A 110 -58.99 18.92 15.24
CA PHE A 110 -58.86 17.51 15.63
C PHE A 110 -59.64 17.24 16.92
N SER A 111 -60.25 16.06 17.01
CA SER A 111 -60.75 15.59 18.29
C SER A 111 -59.56 15.23 19.18
N SER A 112 -59.64 15.51 20.48
CA SER A 112 -58.61 15.18 21.47
C SER A 112 -58.17 13.72 21.41
N SER A 113 -59.05 12.80 21.04
CA SER A 113 -58.73 11.39 20.85
C SER A 113 -57.78 11.14 19.67
N LEU A 114 -57.82 11.97 18.61
CA LEU A 114 -56.97 11.83 17.44
C LEU A 114 -55.57 12.36 17.70
N GLU A 115 -55.43 13.42 18.50
CA GLU A 115 -54.13 13.92 18.98
C GLU A 115 -53.43 12.89 19.87
N ASP A 116 -54.15 12.20 20.74
CA ASP A 116 -53.62 11.15 21.59
C ASP A 116 -53.08 9.98 20.77
N ASP A 117 -53.85 9.56 19.75
CA ASP A 117 -53.42 8.46 18.86
C ASP A 117 -52.18 8.82 18.04
N MET A 118 -52.08 10.05 17.55
CA MET A 118 -50.89 10.55 16.87
C MET A 118 -49.68 10.56 17.79
N ASN A 119 -49.85 11.04 19.01
CA ASN A 119 -48.76 11.06 20.00
C ASN A 119 -48.27 9.65 20.32
N ILE A 120 -49.14 8.65 20.36
CA ILE A 120 -48.75 7.25 20.53
C ILE A 120 -47.89 6.79 19.34
N PHE A 121 -48.28 7.12 18.10
CA PHE A 121 -47.48 6.80 16.91
C PHE A 121 -46.12 7.50 16.91
N LEU A 122 -46.06 8.82 17.16
CA LEU A 122 -44.82 9.58 17.23
C LEU A 122 -43.91 9.03 18.31
N LYS A 123 -44.47 8.68 19.49
CA LYS A 123 -43.73 8.01 20.56
C LYS A 123 -43.19 6.66 20.18
N TYR A 124 -43.94 5.86 19.41
CA TYR A 124 -43.47 4.59 18.90
C TYR A 124 -42.25 4.80 17.96
N VAL A 125 -42.35 5.73 17.01
CA VAL A 125 -41.25 6.04 16.08
C VAL A 125 -40.03 6.52 16.85
N ALA A 126 -40.18 7.41 17.81
CA ALA A 126 -39.09 7.93 18.64
C ALA A 126 -38.37 6.86 19.47
N ASN A 127 -39.08 5.79 19.87
CA ASN A 127 -38.52 4.70 20.68
C ASN A 127 -37.83 3.59 19.85
N VAL A 128 -37.89 3.65 18.52
CA VAL A 128 -37.26 2.64 17.68
C VAL A 128 -35.74 2.69 17.76
N ASP A 129 -35.16 3.87 17.85
CA ASP A 129 -33.70 4.07 17.99
C ASP A 129 -33.45 5.18 19.02
N SER A 130 -32.57 4.90 19.99
CA SER A 130 -32.20 5.88 21.05
C SER A 130 -31.49 7.13 20.50
N ASN A 131 -31.05 7.12 19.25
CA ASN A 131 -30.49 8.29 18.59
C ASN A 131 -31.52 9.21 17.94
N ILE A 132 -32.80 8.82 17.93
CA ILE A 132 -33.89 9.70 17.54
C ILE A 132 -34.14 10.70 18.69
N CYS A 133 -33.96 12.00 18.38
CA CYS A 133 -34.15 13.07 19.35
C CYS A 133 -35.61 13.50 19.45
N ALA A 134 -36.23 13.66 18.27
CA ALA A 134 -37.57 14.17 18.16
C ALA A 134 -38.24 13.66 16.87
N VAL A 135 -39.56 13.67 16.89
CA VAL A 135 -40.44 13.35 15.77
C VAL A 135 -41.52 14.42 15.69
N HIS A 136 -41.66 15.05 14.50
CA HIS A 136 -42.56 16.15 14.29
C HIS A 136 -43.48 15.87 13.10
N PHE A 137 -44.73 16.18 13.21
CA PHE A 137 -45.68 16.19 12.09
C PHE A 137 -46.14 17.59 11.78
N VAL A 138 -45.90 18.08 10.59
CA VAL A 138 -46.39 19.38 10.11
C VAL A 138 -47.44 19.12 9.05
N GLY A 139 -48.67 19.54 9.31
CA GLY A 139 -49.76 19.41 8.38
C GLY A 139 -49.65 20.37 7.19
N ARG A 140 -50.54 20.18 6.20
CA ARG A 140 -50.58 20.96 4.95
C ARG A 140 -50.66 22.48 5.23
N ASP A 141 -51.40 22.86 6.29
CA ASP A 141 -51.51 24.22 6.73
C ASP A 141 -50.51 24.43 7.88
N SER A 142 -49.27 24.77 7.52
CA SER A 142 -48.12 24.84 8.42
C SER A 142 -48.35 25.75 9.66
N SER A 143 -49.41 26.59 9.61
CA SER A 143 -49.77 27.47 10.73
C SER A 143 -50.57 26.79 11.83
N ASN A 144 -51.21 25.64 11.59
CA ASN A 144 -52.25 25.13 12.48
C ASN A 144 -52.01 23.74 13.08
N LEU A 145 -51.03 22.98 12.62
CA LEU A 145 -50.83 21.62 13.14
C LEU A 145 -49.35 21.25 13.25
N LEU A 146 -48.84 21.37 14.45
CA LEU A 146 -47.59 20.75 14.85
C LEU A 146 -47.89 19.77 15.97
N LEU A 147 -47.60 18.49 15.72
CA LEU A 147 -47.54 17.46 16.74
C LEU A 147 -46.10 17.10 16.92
N ASP A 148 -45.61 17.12 18.13
CA ASP A 148 -44.23 16.80 18.42
C ASP A 148 -44.13 15.77 19.56
N PHE A 149 -43.14 14.90 19.42
CA PHE A 149 -42.67 14.04 20.50
C PHE A 149 -41.15 14.16 20.62
N HIS A 150 -40.66 14.44 21.81
CA HIS A 150 -39.24 14.52 22.11
C HIS A 150 -38.92 13.81 23.43
N TYR A 151 -37.67 13.43 23.62
CA TYR A 151 -37.22 12.84 24.88
C TYR A 151 -37.13 13.90 25.98
N SER A 152 -37.56 13.55 27.19
CA SER A 152 -37.74 14.39 28.35
C SER A 152 -36.52 15.15 28.90
N ASN A 153 -35.36 14.97 28.30
CA ASN A 153 -34.13 15.69 28.67
C ASN A 153 -34.05 17.09 28.05
N TYR A 154 -34.93 17.39 27.12
CA TYR A 154 -35.03 18.70 26.49
C TYR A 154 -36.21 19.48 27.11
N SER A 155 -36.03 20.80 27.24
CA SER A 155 -37.04 21.69 27.78
C SER A 155 -38.39 21.52 27.06
N THR A 156 -39.47 21.42 27.78
CA THR A 156 -40.79 20.93 27.42
C THR A 156 -41.56 21.75 26.39
N TYR A 157 -40.93 22.74 25.76
CA TYR A 157 -41.61 23.62 24.81
C TYR A 157 -40.83 23.74 23.50
N PHE A 158 -41.49 23.36 22.43
CA PHE A 158 -41.14 23.74 21.08
C PHE A 158 -41.19 25.27 21.00
N ARG A 159 -40.03 25.90 20.97
CA ARG A 159 -39.93 27.32 21.26
C ARG A 159 -40.43 28.20 20.12
N GLU A 160 -40.18 27.82 18.89
CA GLU A 160 -40.61 28.57 17.70
C GLU A 160 -40.67 27.65 16.47
N ILE A 161 -41.88 27.30 16.03
CA ILE A 161 -42.11 26.55 14.82
C ILE A 161 -41.44 27.23 13.59
N THR A 162 -41.44 28.55 13.59
CA THR A 162 -40.84 29.36 12.53
C THR A 162 -39.38 29.09 12.38
N GLN A 163 -38.62 29.00 13.48
CA GLN A 163 -37.20 28.69 13.47
C GLN A 163 -36.92 27.28 12.95
N PHE A 164 -37.76 26.31 13.34
CA PHE A 164 -37.65 24.93 12.78
C PHE A 164 -37.86 24.91 11.27
N LEU A 165 -38.98 25.52 10.79
CA LEU A 165 -39.33 25.57 9.38
C LEU A 165 -38.24 26.27 8.53
N GLU A 166 -37.63 27.34 9.08
CA GLU A 166 -36.51 28.04 8.46
C GLU A 166 -35.25 27.13 8.37
N GLN A 167 -34.91 26.47 9.47
CA GLN A 167 -33.72 25.61 9.52
C GLN A 167 -33.82 24.42 8.58
N ILE A 168 -34.98 23.78 8.48
CA ILE A 168 -35.22 22.66 7.57
C ILE A 168 -35.51 23.12 6.14
N ARG A 169 -35.54 24.43 5.87
CA ARG A 169 -35.91 25.02 4.57
C ARG A 169 -37.23 24.46 4.04
N TYR A 170 -38.26 24.44 4.90
CA TYR A 170 -39.54 23.81 4.62
C TYR A 170 -40.15 24.22 3.28
N ASP A 171 -40.06 25.50 2.90
CA ASP A 171 -40.61 26.05 1.66
C ASP A 171 -39.91 25.52 0.40
N SER A 172 -38.70 25.00 0.57
CA SER A 172 -37.89 24.40 -0.53
C SER A 172 -38.09 22.90 -0.66
N LEU A 173 -38.81 22.24 0.26
CA LEU A 173 -39.05 20.81 0.22
C LEU A 173 -40.00 20.46 -0.92
N ASP A 174 -39.66 19.40 -1.68
CA ASP A 174 -40.55 18.86 -2.69
C ASP A 174 -41.73 18.14 -2.03
N GLN A 175 -42.80 18.86 -1.80
CA GLN A 175 -44.03 18.33 -1.19
C GLN A 175 -44.73 17.28 -2.09
N ALA A 176 -44.39 17.18 -3.36
CA ALA A 176 -44.91 16.15 -4.26
C ALA A 176 -44.14 14.84 -4.17
N SER A 177 -42.94 14.85 -3.59
CA SER A 177 -42.08 13.67 -3.46
C SER A 177 -42.72 12.62 -2.53
N ASN A 178 -42.65 11.37 -2.98
CA ASN A 178 -43.08 10.19 -2.20
C ASN A 178 -41.85 9.46 -1.59
N GLU A 179 -40.66 10.00 -1.76
CA GLU A 179 -39.39 9.44 -1.31
C GLU A 179 -39.01 9.99 0.06
N LEU A 180 -38.03 9.38 0.71
CA LEU A 180 -37.42 9.89 1.91
C LEU A 180 -36.56 11.11 1.54
N ILE A 181 -36.85 12.24 2.14
CA ILE A 181 -36.12 13.48 1.96
C ILE A 181 -35.06 13.57 3.08
N LEU A 182 -33.85 13.85 2.73
CA LEU A 182 -32.73 14.02 3.66
C LEU A 182 -32.41 15.50 3.78
N ILE A 183 -32.52 16.02 4.99
CA ILE A 183 -32.25 17.43 5.31
C ILE A 183 -30.84 17.49 5.92
N PRO A 184 -29.97 18.38 5.40
CA PRO A 184 -28.60 18.50 5.88
C PRO A 184 -28.52 18.78 7.38
N PRO A 185 -27.39 18.43 8.02
CA PRO A 185 -27.19 18.67 9.45
C PRO A 185 -27.42 20.11 9.84
N HIS A 186 -28.19 20.33 10.91
CA HIS A 186 -28.51 21.64 11.44
C HIS A 186 -28.57 21.60 12.95
N SER A 187 -28.67 22.77 13.58
CA SER A 187 -28.73 22.89 15.04
C SER A 187 -30.12 22.50 15.56
N PHE A 188 -30.16 21.69 16.62
CA PHE A 188 -31.35 21.31 17.33
C PHE A 188 -31.81 22.40 18.30
N SER A 189 -31.70 23.68 17.92
CA SER A 189 -31.95 24.84 18.80
C SER A 189 -33.41 25.17 19.02
N TYR A 190 -34.32 24.61 18.23
CA TYR A 190 -35.77 24.82 18.36
C TYR A 190 -36.39 24.08 19.57
N PHE A 191 -35.68 23.20 20.24
CA PHE A 191 -35.99 22.64 21.54
C PHE A 191 -35.11 23.25 22.65
N GLY A 192 -35.29 24.51 22.96
CA GLY A 192 -34.58 25.15 24.06
C GLY A 192 -33.10 25.44 23.77
N HIS A 193 -32.19 25.19 24.74
CA HIS A 193 -30.76 25.52 24.63
C HIS A 193 -29.89 24.36 24.22
N SER A 194 -30.39 23.45 23.39
CA SER A 194 -29.56 22.36 22.88
C SER A 194 -28.63 22.86 21.77
N ASN A 195 -27.33 22.59 21.92
CA ASN A 195 -26.32 22.82 20.87
C ASN A 195 -26.05 21.53 20.09
N GLU A 196 -26.92 20.53 20.17
CA GLU A 196 -26.74 19.28 19.41
C GLU A 196 -26.98 19.53 17.93
N THR A 197 -26.25 18.80 17.11
CA THR A 197 -26.43 18.76 15.65
C THR A 197 -27.23 17.51 15.29
N VAL A 198 -28.26 17.69 14.50
CA VAL A 198 -29.15 16.62 14.04
C VAL A 198 -29.18 16.58 12.51
N VAL A 199 -29.42 15.39 11.98
CA VAL A 199 -29.83 15.15 10.61
C VAL A 199 -31.31 14.84 10.62
N THR A 200 -32.08 15.51 9.78
CA THR A 200 -33.54 15.31 9.75
C THR A 200 -33.93 14.50 8.52
N LEU A 201 -34.70 13.46 8.75
CA LEU A 201 -35.35 12.70 7.69
C LEU A 201 -36.79 13.19 7.57
N ALA A 202 -37.24 13.49 6.38
CA ALA A 202 -38.59 13.94 6.12
C ALA A 202 -39.32 13.00 5.17
N ARG A 203 -40.60 12.77 5.45
CA ARG A 203 -41.46 12.00 4.56
C ARG A 203 -42.82 12.65 4.43
N ASN A 204 -43.24 12.87 3.18
CA ASN A 204 -44.57 13.41 2.88
C ASN A 204 -45.64 12.31 2.97
N TYR A 205 -46.80 12.70 3.44
CA TYR A 205 -47.97 11.86 3.53
C TYR A 205 -49.09 12.40 2.63
N PHE A 206 -49.79 11.46 1.99
CA PHE A 206 -50.83 11.75 1.02
C PHE A 206 -52.09 10.98 1.33
N ASP A 207 -53.28 11.62 1.17
CA ASP A 207 -54.53 10.91 1.11
C ASP A 207 -54.64 10.16 -0.22
N LEU A 208 -54.84 8.86 -0.12
CA LEU A 208 -54.92 7.94 -1.27
C LEU A 208 -56.38 7.55 -1.63
N ARG A 209 -57.40 8.15 -1.01
CA ARG A 209 -58.81 7.81 -1.18
C ARG A 209 -59.52 8.58 -2.32
N GLY A 210 -58.82 9.52 -2.94
CA GLY A 210 -59.33 10.23 -4.12
C GLY A 210 -59.51 9.34 -5.34
N GLU A 211 -59.88 9.95 -6.45
CA GLU A 211 -59.92 9.23 -7.75
C GLU A 211 -58.57 8.60 -8.07
N VAL A 212 -58.60 7.45 -8.76
CA VAL A 212 -57.40 6.71 -9.09
C VAL A 212 -56.39 7.62 -9.78
N GLY A 213 -55.26 7.85 -9.13
CA GLY A 213 -54.18 8.72 -9.64
C GLY A 213 -54.14 10.13 -9.01
N THR A 214 -55.12 10.53 -8.18
CA THR A 214 -55.02 11.78 -7.43
C THR A 214 -54.40 11.55 -6.06
N ARG A 215 -53.36 12.35 -5.73
CA ARG A 215 -52.71 12.33 -4.43
C ARG A 215 -52.93 13.71 -3.81
N THR A 216 -53.57 13.75 -2.63
CA THR A 216 -53.72 15.00 -1.90
C THR A 216 -52.68 15.02 -0.76
N TYR A 217 -51.76 15.97 -0.80
CA TYR A 217 -50.78 16.17 0.26
C TYR A 217 -51.48 16.53 1.56
N VAL A 218 -51.12 15.85 2.64
CA VAL A 218 -51.70 16.01 3.99
C VAL A 218 -50.72 16.68 4.93
N GLY A 219 -49.48 16.35 4.85
CA GLY A 219 -48.42 16.89 5.71
C GLY A 219 -47.12 16.11 5.59
N THR A 220 -46.12 16.54 6.33
CA THR A 220 -44.80 15.94 6.36
C THR A 220 -44.43 15.52 7.78
N LEU A 221 -43.94 14.31 7.95
CA LEU A 221 -43.33 13.82 9.18
C LEU A 221 -41.82 14.01 9.10
N PHE A 222 -41.29 14.61 10.16
CA PHE A 222 -39.86 14.86 10.33
C PHE A 222 -39.32 14.01 11.47
N LEU A 223 -38.14 13.44 11.28
CA LEU A 223 -37.44 12.57 12.21
C LEU A 223 -36.05 13.12 12.44
N ASP A 224 -35.77 13.67 13.61
CA ASP A 224 -34.48 14.23 13.98
C ASP A 224 -33.59 13.15 14.60
N ILE A 225 -32.44 12.90 13.97
CA ILE A 225 -31.48 11.88 14.38
C ILE A 225 -30.20 12.58 14.78
N ARG A 226 -29.61 12.20 15.92
CA ARG A 226 -28.29 12.68 16.36
C ARG A 226 -27.21 12.32 15.36
N ILE A 227 -26.34 13.28 15.03
CA ILE A 227 -25.22 13.07 14.12
C ILE A 227 -24.29 11.99 14.64
N GLN A 228 -24.21 11.76 15.94
CA GLN A 228 -23.44 10.68 16.58
C GLN A 228 -23.81 9.29 16.05
N ARG A 229 -25.01 9.11 15.51
CA ARG A 229 -25.44 7.86 14.88
C ARG A 229 -24.62 7.57 13.61
N LEU A 230 -24.35 8.61 12.82
CA LEU A 230 -23.51 8.51 11.63
C LEU A 230 -22.04 8.29 12.04
N SER A 231 -21.57 9.02 13.04
CA SER A 231 -20.22 8.85 13.59
C SER A 231 -19.97 7.43 14.07
N ALA A 232 -20.90 6.84 14.82
CA ALA A 232 -20.79 5.48 15.33
C ALA A 232 -20.75 4.44 14.21
N LEU A 233 -21.54 4.63 13.15
CA LEU A 233 -21.54 3.76 11.98
C LEU A 233 -20.18 3.80 11.27
N ILE A 234 -19.62 4.99 11.06
CA ILE A 234 -18.33 5.18 10.39
C ILE A 234 -17.21 4.61 11.25
N GLN A 235 -17.17 4.88 12.56
CA GLN A 235 -16.15 4.33 13.47
C GLN A 235 -16.14 2.81 13.50
N THR A 236 -17.30 2.16 13.35
CA THR A 236 -17.40 0.69 13.31
C THR A 236 -16.85 0.13 12.01
N ALA A 237 -16.99 0.85 10.90
CA ALA A 237 -16.60 0.43 9.56
C ALA A 237 -15.17 0.84 9.20
N HIS A 238 -14.67 1.93 9.79
CA HIS A 238 -13.40 2.55 9.46
C HIS A 238 -12.28 1.91 10.28
N LEU A 239 -11.56 0.99 9.65
CA LEU A 239 -10.46 0.23 10.27
C LEU A 239 -9.11 0.99 10.24
N HIS A 240 -8.99 2.05 9.44
CA HIS A 240 -7.73 2.75 9.19
C HIS A 240 -7.80 4.22 9.61
N GLN A 241 -6.77 4.69 10.31
CA GLN A 241 -6.68 6.07 10.82
C GLN A 241 -6.13 7.07 9.77
N ASP A 242 -5.72 6.59 8.60
CA ASP A 242 -4.96 7.38 7.63
C ASP A 242 -5.86 8.10 6.59
N GLY A 243 -7.18 7.84 6.60
CA GLY A 243 -8.15 8.46 5.69
C GLY A 243 -9.21 9.30 6.40
N SER A 244 -9.71 10.32 5.72
CA SER A 244 -10.82 11.15 6.16
C SER A 244 -12.10 10.78 5.42
N VAL A 245 -13.14 10.36 6.15
CA VAL A 245 -14.44 9.97 5.59
C VAL A 245 -15.41 11.13 5.65
N TYR A 246 -16.07 11.42 4.54
CA TYR A 246 -17.11 12.41 4.38
C TYR A 246 -18.37 11.76 3.83
N ILE A 247 -19.55 12.23 4.28
CA ILE A 247 -20.83 11.89 3.67
C ILE A 247 -21.41 13.18 3.12
N VAL A 248 -21.72 13.21 1.82
CA VAL A 248 -22.25 14.40 1.14
C VAL A 248 -23.45 14.02 0.27
N ASN A 249 -24.31 15.01 0.00
CA ASN A 249 -25.36 14.85 -1.01
C ASN A 249 -24.87 15.25 -2.42
N GLY A 250 -25.70 15.07 -3.44
CA GLY A 250 -25.38 15.45 -4.82
C GLY A 250 -25.12 16.94 -5.04
N GLN A 251 -25.49 17.80 -4.09
CA GLN A 251 -25.25 19.25 -4.11
C GLN A 251 -23.93 19.62 -3.42
N GLY A 252 -23.22 18.65 -2.80
CA GLY A 252 -21.97 18.87 -2.07
C GLY A 252 -22.17 19.31 -0.61
N GLU A 253 -23.39 19.27 -0.07
CA GLU A 253 -23.66 19.56 1.34
C GLU A 253 -23.21 18.40 2.23
N CYS A 254 -22.47 18.70 3.29
CA CYS A 254 -21.80 17.74 4.16
C CYS A 254 -22.72 17.23 5.26
N PHE A 255 -23.02 15.93 5.26
CA PHE A 255 -23.78 15.23 6.29
C PHE A 255 -22.90 14.71 7.41
N TYR A 256 -21.65 14.40 7.10
CA TYR A 256 -20.65 13.96 8.08
C TYR A 256 -19.25 14.35 7.63
N SER A 257 -18.47 14.80 8.58
CA SER A 257 -17.05 15.09 8.45
C SER A 257 -16.32 14.76 9.76
N PRO A 258 -15.05 14.35 9.72
CA PRO A 258 -14.19 14.29 10.90
C PRO A 258 -14.04 15.66 11.59
N GLU A 259 -14.06 16.71 10.80
CA GLU A 259 -13.95 18.10 11.24
C GLU A 259 -15.34 18.71 11.34
N SER A 260 -15.76 19.06 12.56
CA SER A 260 -17.13 19.53 12.84
C SER A 260 -17.49 20.83 12.11
N GLU A 261 -16.51 21.63 11.67
CA GLU A 261 -16.74 22.87 10.96
C GLU A 261 -17.36 22.68 9.56
N TYR A 262 -17.11 21.55 8.92
CA TYR A 262 -17.65 21.25 7.58
C TYR A 262 -19.09 20.71 7.61
N ILE A 263 -19.54 20.27 8.77
CA ILE A 263 -20.87 19.67 8.91
C ILE A 263 -21.96 20.70 8.60
N GLY A 264 -22.86 20.36 7.66
CA GLY A 264 -23.93 21.24 7.19
C GLY A 264 -23.47 22.29 6.16
N GLN A 265 -22.18 22.33 5.80
CA GLN A 265 -21.66 23.25 4.79
C GLN A 265 -21.52 22.57 3.42
N ASN A 266 -21.41 23.39 2.37
CA ASN A 266 -21.07 22.88 1.04
C ASN A 266 -19.55 22.76 0.92
N ILE A 267 -19.06 21.52 0.74
CA ILE A 267 -17.64 21.19 0.68
C ILE A 267 -17.21 20.68 -0.71
N ALA A 268 -17.98 20.97 -1.75
CA ALA A 268 -17.65 20.56 -3.11
C ALA A 268 -16.25 21.07 -3.56
N ALA A 269 -15.84 22.25 -3.12
CA ALA A 269 -14.53 22.80 -3.40
C ALA A 269 -13.39 21.95 -2.82
N LEU A 270 -13.56 21.41 -1.60
CA LEU A 270 -12.58 20.52 -0.96
C LEU A 270 -12.34 19.27 -1.81
N PHE A 271 -13.37 18.69 -2.41
CA PHE A 271 -13.23 17.51 -3.26
C PHE A 271 -12.56 17.81 -4.59
N MET A 272 -12.80 19.01 -5.17
CA MET A 272 -12.10 19.44 -6.37
C MET A 272 -10.61 19.60 -6.10
N GLU A 273 -10.24 20.19 -4.98
CA GLU A 273 -8.85 20.32 -4.56
C GLU A 273 -8.22 18.96 -4.27
N ALA A 274 -8.91 18.08 -3.56
CA ALA A 274 -8.43 16.73 -3.27
C ALA A 274 -8.20 15.89 -4.53
N HIS A 275 -9.07 15.98 -5.54
CA HIS A 275 -8.88 15.31 -6.83
C HIS A 275 -7.74 15.92 -7.67
N GLY A 276 -7.43 17.20 -7.46
CA GLY A 276 -6.33 17.90 -8.17
C GLY A 276 -4.95 17.62 -7.60
N ASP A 277 -4.85 17.14 -6.36
CA ASP A 277 -3.56 16.83 -5.73
C ASP A 277 -3.17 15.36 -6.03
N PRO A 278 -2.04 15.13 -6.73
CA PRO A 278 -1.55 13.78 -7.04
C PRO A 278 -1.17 12.96 -5.78
N ASN A 279 -1.05 13.63 -4.62
CA ASN A 279 -0.75 12.96 -3.36
C ASN A 279 -2.01 12.48 -2.63
N ASN A 280 -3.20 12.79 -3.15
CA ASN A 280 -4.45 12.33 -2.58
C ASN A 280 -5.03 11.19 -3.41
N MET A 281 -5.55 10.19 -2.72
CA MET A 281 -6.42 9.16 -3.30
C MET A 281 -7.83 9.42 -2.82
N VAL A 282 -8.77 9.56 -3.74
CA VAL A 282 -10.18 9.79 -3.44
C VAL A 282 -10.99 8.57 -3.86
N VAL A 283 -11.65 7.96 -2.90
CA VAL A 283 -12.54 6.80 -3.11
C VAL A 283 -13.97 7.22 -2.83
N THR A 284 -14.90 6.85 -3.71
CA THR A 284 -16.31 7.23 -3.58
C THR A 284 -17.24 6.04 -3.70
N ALA A 285 -18.33 6.03 -2.90
CA ALA A 285 -19.40 5.07 -3.02
C ALA A 285 -20.77 5.76 -2.89
N SER A 286 -21.68 5.47 -3.82
CA SER A 286 -23.04 6.06 -3.82
C SER A 286 -23.97 5.27 -2.90
N VAL A 287 -24.80 5.96 -2.13
CA VAL A 287 -25.80 5.39 -1.23
C VAL A 287 -27.18 5.40 -1.94
N LYS A 288 -27.44 4.42 -2.76
CA LYS A 288 -28.71 4.32 -3.52
C LYS A 288 -29.84 3.75 -2.64
N PRO A 289 -31.12 4.18 -2.77
CA PRO A 289 -31.62 5.17 -3.73
C PRO A 289 -31.48 6.62 -3.26
N TYR A 290 -30.81 6.87 -2.14
CA TYR A 290 -30.66 8.18 -1.55
C TYR A 290 -29.60 9.00 -2.29
N ASP A 291 -29.82 10.32 -2.37
CA ASP A 291 -28.88 11.25 -3.00
C ASP A 291 -27.70 11.54 -2.04
N LEU A 292 -27.00 10.47 -1.61
CA LEU A 292 -25.81 10.57 -0.77
C LEU A 292 -24.64 9.84 -1.40
N GLN A 293 -23.45 10.34 -1.10
CA GLN A 293 -22.18 9.73 -1.45
C GLN A 293 -21.27 9.68 -0.22
N VAL A 294 -20.64 8.54 -0.01
CA VAL A 294 -19.54 8.40 0.92
C VAL A 294 -18.25 8.69 0.14
N VAL A 295 -17.49 9.64 0.60
CA VAL A 295 -16.21 10.06 0.00
C VAL A 295 -15.12 9.87 1.02
N GLU A 296 -14.09 9.12 0.68
CA GLU A 296 -12.92 8.91 1.51
C GLU A 296 -11.69 9.50 0.83
N ILE A 297 -10.98 10.37 1.55
CA ILE A 297 -9.77 11.05 1.08
C ILE A 297 -8.59 10.54 1.90
N LEU A 298 -7.60 9.99 1.21
CA LEU A 298 -6.35 9.51 1.79
C LEU A 298 -5.18 10.37 1.34
N ASP A 299 -4.33 10.74 2.28
CA ASP A 299 -3.00 11.26 1.94
C ASP A 299 -2.06 10.07 1.62
N THR A 300 -1.75 9.92 0.34
CA THR A 300 -0.87 8.85 -0.13
C THR A 300 0.55 8.96 0.43
N ARG A 301 1.00 10.12 0.90
CA ARG A 301 2.32 10.31 1.50
C ARG A 301 2.47 9.49 2.78
N THR A 302 1.48 9.54 3.67
CA THR A 302 1.48 8.78 4.93
C THR A 302 1.47 7.28 4.68
N VAL A 303 0.73 6.86 3.69
CA VAL A 303 0.63 5.47 3.25
C VAL A 303 1.95 4.99 2.65
N PHE A 304 2.57 5.80 1.78
CA PHE A 304 3.85 5.46 1.14
C PHE A 304 5.06 5.57 2.07
N GLU A 305 4.99 6.30 3.18
CA GLU A 305 6.07 6.32 4.18
C GLU A 305 6.43 4.91 4.67
N ARG A 306 5.46 4.04 4.87
CA ARG A 306 5.69 2.63 5.25
C ARG A 306 6.44 1.86 4.18
N ILE A 307 6.16 2.13 2.90
CA ILE A 307 6.87 1.53 1.76
C ILE A 307 8.32 2.03 1.70
N TRP A 308 8.56 3.31 1.96
CA TRP A 308 9.91 3.87 1.98
C TRP A 308 10.80 3.20 3.02
N VAL A 309 10.24 2.82 4.18
CA VAL A 309 10.98 2.07 5.21
C VAL A 309 11.38 0.69 4.67
N LEU A 310 10.46 -0.04 4.04
CA LEU A 310 10.74 -1.35 3.45
C LEU A 310 11.75 -1.27 2.30
N GLN A 311 11.62 -0.28 1.41
CA GLN A 311 12.58 -0.04 0.34
C GLN A 311 13.98 0.28 0.89
N ARG A 312 14.08 1.10 1.93
CA ARG A 312 15.35 1.41 2.59
C ARG A 312 16.01 0.16 3.15
N MET A 313 15.25 -0.71 3.83
CA MET A 313 15.78 -1.99 4.32
C MET A 313 16.31 -2.85 3.17
N MET A 314 15.60 -2.91 2.05
CA MET A 314 16.02 -3.66 0.87
C MET A 314 17.32 -3.11 0.27
N TYR A 315 17.50 -1.78 0.18
CA TYR A 315 18.76 -1.19 -0.27
C TYR A 315 19.92 -1.44 0.69
N VAL A 316 19.66 -1.47 2.02
CA VAL A 316 20.67 -1.83 3.01
C VAL A 316 21.12 -3.28 2.82
N ILE A 317 20.19 -4.22 2.64
CA ILE A 317 20.49 -5.63 2.37
C ILE A 317 21.32 -5.76 1.08
N LEU A 318 20.96 -5.03 0.03
CA LEU A 318 21.68 -5.00 -1.23
C LEU A 318 23.12 -4.48 -1.05
N LEU A 319 23.31 -3.42 -0.28
CA LEU A 319 24.62 -2.85 0.02
C LEU A 319 25.50 -3.85 0.79
N VAL A 320 24.94 -4.48 1.83
CA VAL A 320 25.66 -5.48 2.65
C VAL A 320 26.07 -6.68 1.79
N SER A 321 25.17 -7.19 0.95
CA SER A 321 25.49 -8.32 0.06
C SER A 321 26.50 -7.95 -1.01
N ALA A 322 26.46 -6.74 -1.56
CA ALA A 322 27.48 -6.24 -2.48
C ALA A 322 28.86 -6.17 -1.82
N LEU A 323 28.94 -5.70 -0.58
CA LEU A 323 30.18 -5.70 0.22
C LEU A 323 30.68 -7.12 0.48
N LEU A 324 29.80 -8.06 0.82
CA LEU A 324 30.17 -9.47 1.03
C LEU A 324 30.72 -10.11 -0.24
N ILE A 325 30.09 -9.84 -1.41
CA ILE A 325 30.58 -10.32 -2.70
C ILE A 325 31.96 -9.72 -3.02
N LEU A 326 32.15 -8.44 -2.76
CA LEU A 326 33.43 -7.76 -2.97
C LEU A 326 34.53 -8.34 -2.07
N PHE A 327 34.26 -8.52 -0.80
CA PHE A 327 35.19 -9.16 0.14
C PHE A 327 35.48 -10.60 -0.25
N GLY A 328 34.46 -11.38 -0.59
CA GLY A 328 34.60 -12.75 -1.09
C GLY A 328 35.43 -12.83 -2.37
N SER A 329 35.21 -11.92 -3.29
CA SER A 329 36.00 -11.83 -4.53
C SER A 329 37.49 -11.57 -4.27
N VAL A 330 37.79 -10.62 -3.38
CA VAL A 330 39.20 -10.32 -3.01
C VAL A 330 39.85 -11.50 -2.27
N TYR A 331 39.10 -12.12 -1.35
CA TYR A 331 39.59 -13.30 -0.61
C TYR A 331 39.87 -14.48 -1.53
N LEU A 332 38.92 -14.82 -2.41
CA LEU A 332 39.04 -15.92 -3.33
C LEU A 332 40.16 -15.69 -4.35
N SER A 333 40.28 -14.44 -4.83
CA SER A 333 41.34 -14.04 -5.73
C SER A 333 42.72 -14.19 -5.09
N ARG A 334 42.90 -13.80 -3.85
CA ARG A 334 44.16 -14.00 -3.12
C ARG A 334 44.51 -15.47 -2.91
N ARG A 335 43.52 -16.29 -2.65
CA ARG A 335 43.69 -17.70 -2.32
C ARG A 335 43.87 -18.60 -3.55
N LEU A 336 43.21 -18.29 -4.69
CA LEU A 336 43.24 -19.11 -5.91
C LEU A 336 44.10 -18.50 -7.01
N VAL A 337 43.93 -17.23 -7.31
CA VAL A 337 44.54 -16.60 -8.49
C VAL A 337 46.01 -16.24 -8.25
N ASN A 338 46.35 -15.72 -7.09
CA ASN A 338 47.72 -15.31 -6.79
C ASN A 338 48.72 -16.47 -6.80
N PRO A 339 48.46 -17.64 -6.20
CA PRO A 339 49.37 -18.80 -6.28
C PRO A 339 49.57 -19.28 -7.70
N ILE A 340 48.51 -19.30 -8.51
CA ILE A 340 48.62 -19.69 -9.93
C ILE A 340 49.50 -18.69 -10.71
N HIS A 341 49.35 -17.41 -10.45
CA HIS A 341 50.16 -16.37 -11.07
C HIS A 341 51.65 -16.49 -10.71
N GLU A 342 51.91 -16.81 -9.42
CA GLU A 342 53.26 -17.07 -8.94
C GLU A 342 53.89 -18.29 -9.61
N MET A 343 53.12 -19.39 -9.78
CA MET A 343 53.57 -20.56 -10.55
C MET A 343 53.96 -20.21 -11.96
N ILE A 344 53.11 -19.45 -12.69
CA ILE A 344 53.40 -19.01 -14.06
C ILE A 344 54.68 -18.18 -14.09
N ARG A 345 54.87 -17.28 -13.12
CA ARG A 345 56.07 -16.47 -13.03
C ARG A 345 57.32 -17.33 -12.82
N GLN A 346 57.23 -18.30 -11.93
CA GLN A 346 58.35 -19.19 -11.61
C GLN A 346 58.65 -20.16 -12.76
N MET A 347 57.64 -20.59 -13.54
CA MET A 347 57.88 -21.34 -14.80
C MET A 347 58.73 -20.55 -15.78
N GLY A 348 58.48 -19.24 -15.94
CA GLY A 348 59.33 -18.38 -16.76
C GLY A 348 60.76 -18.26 -16.27
N ALA A 349 61.02 -18.34 -14.98
CA ALA A 349 62.34 -18.31 -14.40
C ALA A 349 63.09 -19.66 -14.65
N ILE A 350 62.40 -20.81 -14.64
CA ILE A 350 62.94 -22.11 -15.04
C ILE A 350 63.38 -22.10 -16.52
N GLU A 351 62.59 -21.49 -17.41
CA GLU A 351 62.94 -21.32 -18.82
C GLU A 351 64.27 -20.58 -19.01
N HIS A 352 64.57 -19.66 -18.13
CA HIS A 352 65.81 -18.89 -18.13
C HIS A 352 66.98 -19.56 -17.37
N GLY A 353 66.81 -20.82 -16.96
CA GLY A 353 67.84 -21.61 -16.32
C GLY A 353 68.00 -21.48 -14.83
N ASN A 354 67.03 -20.81 -14.18
CA ASN A 354 67.00 -20.73 -12.71
C ASN A 354 66.17 -21.90 -12.15
N PHE A 355 66.84 -22.98 -11.70
CA PHE A 355 66.20 -24.18 -11.14
C PHE A 355 66.13 -24.16 -9.61
N ASP A 356 66.67 -23.13 -8.93
CA ASP A 356 66.68 -22.99 -7.47
C ASP A 356 65.43 -22.28 -6.99
N ILE A 357 64.27 -22.70 -7.48
CA ILE A 357 62.99 -22.07 -7.18
C ILE A 357 62.15 -22.99 -6.34
N GLN A 358 61.57 -22.45 -5.26
CA GLN A 358 60.57 -23.13 -4.42
C GLN A 358 59.38 -22.25 -4.23
N LEU A 359 58.19 -22.75 -4.61
CA LEU A 359 56.91 -22.15 -4.24
C LEU A 359 56.57 -22.44 -2.79
N GLN A 360 56.13 -21.40 -2.05
CA GLN A 360 55.58 -21.60 -0.72
C GLN A 360 54.25 -22.34 -0.82
N VAL A 361 54.14 -23.50 -0.16
CA VAL A 361 52.88 -24.23 -0.05
C VAL A 361 52.06 -23.60 1.03
N GLN A 362 51.07 -22.76 0.65
CA GLN A 362 50.22 -21.99 1.60
C GLN A 362 48.90 -22.67 1.88
N SER A 363 48.51 -23.73 1.18
CA SER A 363 47.23 -24.41 1.37
C SER A 363 47.37 -25.93 1.26
N GLU A 364 46.42 -26.67 1.81
CA GLU A 364 46.35 -28.14 1.69
C GLU A 364 45.39 -28.63 0.60
N ASP A 365 44.73 -27.70 -0.11
CA ASP A 365 43.82 -27.94 -1.22
C ASP A 365 44.58 -28.34 -2.53
N GLU A 366 43.83 -28.40 -3.63
CA GLU A 366 44.38 -28.74 -4.98
C GLU A 366 45.51 -27.80 -5.39
N ILE A 367 45.47 -26.53 -4.98
CA ILE A 367 46.51 -25.54 -5.25
C ILE A 367 47.80 -25.89 -4.47
N GLY A 368 47.64 -26.33 -3.23
CA GLY A 368 48.76 -26.81 -2.42
C GLY A 368 49.37 -28.07 -2.98
N ILE A 369 48.56 -29.01 -3.47
CA ILE A 369 49.04 -30.21 -4.19
C ILE A 369 49.83 -29.82 -5.45
N LEU A 370 49.30 -28.91 -6.23
CA LEU A 370 49.90 -28.40 -7.44
C LEU A 370 51.27 -27.73 -7.15
N SER A 371 51.33 -26.93 -6.09
CA SER A 371 52.55 -26.28 -5.62
C SER A 371 53.64 -27.30 -5.22
N ARG A 372 53.26 -28.35 -4.50
CA ARG A 372 54.20 -29.45 -4.13
C ARG A 372 54.72 -30.18 -5.35
N ARG A 373 53.84 -30.52 -6.30
CA ARG A 373 54.22 -31.19 -7.55
C ARG A 373 55.13 -30.32 -8.41
N PHE A 374 54.88 -29.02 -8.47
CA PHE A 374 55.75 -28.08 -9.16
C PHE A 374 57.16 -28.06 -8.54
N ASN A 375 57.26 -27.97 -7.23
CA ASN A 375 58.52 -27.97 -6.50
C ASN A 375 59.30 -29.29 -6.74
N GLN A 376 58.60 -30.45 -6.72
CA GLN A 376 59.18 -31.74 -7.01
C GLN A 376 59.72 -31.78 -8.44
N MET A 377 58.94 -31.34 -9.43
CA MET A 377 59.37 -31.29 -10.85
C MET A 377 60.60 -30.39 -11.02
N SER A 378 60.64 -29.21 -10.39
CA SER A 378 61.78 -28.30 -10.43
C SER A 378 63.06 -28.95 -9.88
N GLN A 379 62.92 -29.66 -8.75
CA GLN A 379 64.01 -30.37 -8.11
C GLN A 379 64.55 -31.53 -8.99
N GLU A 380 63.63 -32.31 -9.56
CA GLU A 380 64.00 -33.40 -10.49
C GLU A 380 64.68 -32.86 -11.73
N LEU A 381 64.22 -31.79 -12.32
CA LEU A 381 64.82 -31.13 -13.47
C LEU A 381 66.24 -30.61 -13.17
N LYS A 382 66.41 -29.95 -11.98
CA LYS A 382 67.71 -29.50 -11.48
C LYS A 382 68.71 -30.69 -11.41
N THR A 383 68.27 -31.80 -10.80
CA THR A 383 69.08 -33.01 -10.67
C THR A 383 69.42 -33.59 -11.99
N TYR A 384 68.46 -33.69 -12.91
CA TYR A 384 68.72 -34.21 -14.27
C TYR A 384 69.73 -33.36 -15.06
N ILE A 385 69.60 -32.04 -15.02
CA ILE A 385 70.49 -31.12 -15.70
C ILE A 385 71.92 -31.23 -15.13
N ASN A 386 72.05 -31.26 -13.81
CA ASN A 386 73.36 -31.42 -13.15
C ASN A 386 73.98 -32.75 -13.54
N GLN A 387 73.25 -33.85 -13.54
CA GLN A 387 73.76 -35.16 -13.99
C GLN A 387 74.17 -35.15 -15.45
N SER A 388 73.31 -34.55 -16.30
CA SER A 388 73.68 -34.45 -17.77
C SER A 388 74.95 -33.59 -18.00
N TYR A 389 75.02 -32.47 -17.22
CA TYR A 389 76.23 -31.62 -17.30
C TYR A 389 77.51 -32.33 -16.83
N LEU A 390 77.40 -33.03 -15.66
CA LEU A 390 78.53 -33.86 -15.18
C LEU A 390 78.91 -35.00 -16.12
N ALA A 391 77.93 -35.65 -16.73
CA ALA A 391 78.15 -36.68 -17.73
C ALA A 391 78.90 -36.11 -18.96
N LYS A 392 78.44 -34.92 -19.40
CA LYS A 392 79.13 -34.24 -20.53
C LYS A 392 80.54 -33.81 -20.20
N ILE A 393 80.82 -33.31 -18.99
CA ILE A 393 82.19 -33.01 -18.52
C ILE A 393 83.01 -34.28 -18.57
N LYS A 394 82.50 -35.37 -17.93
CA LYS A 394 83.25 -36.66 -17.94
C LYS A 394 83.55 -37.19 -19.36
N GLN A 395 82.60 -37.08 -20.27
CA GLN A 395 82.75 -37.44 -21.66
C GLN A 395 83.87 -36.61 -22.30
N THR A 396 83.83 -35.27 -22.13
CA THR A 396 84.81 -34.37 -22.69
C THR A 396 86.21 -34.61 -22.08
N GLU A 397 86.29 -34.87 -20.79
CA GLU A 397 87.58 -35.27 -20.15
C GLU A 397 88.09 -36.59 -20.68
N ALA A 398 87.25 -37.60 -20.89
CA ALA A 398 87.66 -38.86 -21.50
C ALA A 398 88.15 -38.69 -22.94
N GLU A 399 87.44 -37.86 -23.73
CA GLU A 399 87.88 -37.54 -25.11
C GLU A 399 89.20 -36.80 -25.11
N LEU A 400 89.39 -35.79 -24.21
CA LEU A 400 90.69 -35.13 -24.06
C LEU A 400 91.80 -36.07 -23.64
N THR A 401 91.52 -36.98 -22.71
CA THR A 401 92.48 -37.98 -22.26
C THR A 401 92.87 -38.95 -23.40
N ALA A 402 91.88 -39.40 -24.15
CA ALA A 402 92.13 -40.24 -25.34
C ALA A 402 92.99 -39.53 -26.38
N LEU A 403 92.69 -38.25 -26.66
CA LEU A 403 93.50 -37.45 -27.59
C LEU A 403 94.93 -37.26 -27.08
N ARG A 404 95.09 -36.95 -25.81
CA ARG A 404 96.41 -36.85 -25.18
C ARG A 404 97.19 -38.16 -25.25
N SER A 405 96.52 -39.28 -25.05
CA SER A 405 97.16 -40.57 -25.09
C SER A 405 97.66 -40.96 -26.54
N GLN A 406 96.97 -40.41 -27.59
CA GLN A 406 97.35 -40.59 -28.97
C GLN A 406 98.51 -39.67 -29.39
N ILE A 407 98.59 -38.49 -28.86
CA ILE A 407 99.58 -37.48 -29.23
C ILE A 407 100.95 -37.67 -28.48
N TYR A 408 100.86 -37.95 -27.18
CA TYR A 408 102.05 -37.95 -26.35
C TYR A 408 103.01 -39.09 -26.60
N PRO A 409 102.63 -40.35 -26.72
CA PRO A 409 103.62 -41.42 -26.97
C PRO A 409 104.30 -41.30 -28.36
N HIS A 410 103.52 -41.00 -29.37
CA HIS A 410 104.05 -40.91 -30.72
C HIS A 410 104.94 -39.68 -30.90
N PHE A 411 104.56 -38.53 -30.31
CA PHE A 411 105.43 -37.34 -30.39
C PHE A 411 106.70 -37.49 -29.57
N LEU A 412 106.65 -38.08 -28.39
CA LEU A 412 107.85 -38.36 -27.59
C LEU A 412 108.74 -39.37 -28.25
N TYR A 413 108.18 -40.45 -28.81
CA TYR A 413 108.98 -41.40 -29.52
C TYR A 413 109.67 -40.77 -30.75
N ASN A 414 108.97 -40.05 -31.56
CA ASN A 414 109.50 -39.37 -32.71
C ASN A 414 110.54 -38.29 -32.37
N THR A 415 110.27 -37.51 -31.28
CA THR A 415 111.21 -36.47 -30.84
C THR A 415 112.48 -37.06 -30.22
N LEU A 416 112.34 -38.14 -29.43
CA LEU A 416 113.49 -38.87 -28.88
C LEU A 416 114.25 -39.60 -29.98
N GLU A 417 113.61 -40.11 -31.02
CA GLU A 417 114.25 -40.72 -32.14
C GLU A 417 115.02 -39.73 -33.01
N VAL A 418 114.48 -38.55 -33.22
CA VAL A 418 115.18 -37.44 -33.93
C VAL A 418 116.35 -36.95 -33.06
N ILE A 419 116.27 -36.84 -31.77
CA ILE A 419 117.40 -36.48 -30.90
C ILE A 419 118.40 -37.57 -30.89
N ARG A 420 118.06 -38.85 -30.93
CA ARG A 420 118.94 -39.97 -30.99
C ARG A 420 119.70 -40.06 -32.36
N MET A 421 119.09 -39.61 -33.46
CA MET A 421 119.70 -39.57 -34.79
C MET A 421 120.59 -38.33 -34.96
N THR A 422 120.49 -37.31 -34.15
CA THR A 422 121.27 -36.09 -34.24
C THR A 422 122.45 -36.01 -33.24
N ALA A 423 122.55 -36.97 -32.32
CA ALA A 423 123.69 -37.18 -31.40
C ALA A 423 124.60 -38.29 -31.97
#